data_5272adfdc87ed1367ea55c930e740d2b
#
_entry.id   5272adfdc87ed1367ea55c930e740d2b
#
_cell.length_a   1.000
_cell.length_b   1.000
_cell.length_c   1.000
_cell.angle_alpha   90.00
_cell.angle_beta   90.00
_cell.angle_gamma   90.00
#
_symmetry.space_group_name_H-M   'P 1'
#
loop_
_entity.id
_entity.type
_entity.pdbx_description
1 polymer ?
#
loop_
_entity_poly.entity_id
_entity_poly.type
_entity_poly.pdbx_seq_one_letter_code
_entity_poly.pdbx_strand_id
1 'polypeptide(L)'
;MTSSPPGSGNDSLRQAMALHRAGRTAEADQHYAAVLRAEPAHPQALRLRGILARDTGNLDLSLKLLRKAADAAPADPEPAAELALSYLAAGYLQLAESSFRKALARDAGSRKALANLGALLQHRGHVQASIDCHRRVLELDPDDLEVRCNLATTLVEAGRGDEALAECDAALAGAPGHPGLLATRGAVLVGLGDYAAAAPLLEAALEAGPDDMALINLGLARQQLGQAGEAITALETAVRVNPDNARAAADLTTLLSAAGRSEAALRISDGFLQRHPGERLVLASRGVALRDAGRADEARALVDLEQLVMIGEFPVPRGFTSIADFNARLAALLRADPSLLPSPLSKATRGGMQTGELDPDSSPVLGAFRDTLNGELRTIMAAMKREGFADHPVMAWESDRWTLRIWGTLLAPGGHQLPHLHPLAWLSGVYYVEVPAGMGDDGALEFGEPPPRVTARAEPERRRIGASPGRLVVFPSWFWHRTLPFARPGERISVAFDVMPAP
;
A
#
# COMPACT_ATOMS: atom_id res chain seq x y z
N MET A 1 -48.53 3.13 -38.19
CA MET A 1 -47.08 2.83 -38.10
C MET A 1 -46.86 1.94 -36.89
N THR A 2 -46.83 0.63 -37.11
CA THR A 2 -46.70 -0.36 -36.07
C THR A 2 -45.20 -0.45 -35.73
N SER A 3 -44.83 -0.01 -34.51
CA SER A 3 -43.51 -0.23 -33.96
C SER A 3 -43.29 -1.73 -33.78
N SER A 4 -42.28 -2.30 -34.45
CA SER A 4 -41.79 -3.64 -34.27
C SER A 4 -41.51 -3.94 -32.79
N PRO A 5 -41.73 -5.15 -32.29
CA PRO A 5 -41.42 -5.49 -30.90
C PRO A 5 -39.88 -5.38 -30.68
N PRO A 6 -39.43 -4.95 -29.49
CA PRO A 6 -38.01 -4.92 -29.18
C PRO A 6 -37.42 -6.31 -29.37
N GLY A 7 -36.30 -6.38 -30.09
CA GLY A 7 -35.56 -7.61 -30.34
C GLY A 7 -35.36 -8.43 -29.05
N SER A 8 -35.26 -9.75 -29.18
CA SER A 8 -35.17 -10.67 -28.03
C SER A 8 -34.08 -10.17 -27.04
N GLY A 9 -34.27 -10.42 -25.75
CA GLY A 9 -33.30 -9.96 -24.72
C GLY A 9 -31.84 -10.35 -25.05
N ASN A 10 -31.67 -11.47 -25.77
CA ASN A 10 -30.37 -11.93 -26.30
C ASN A 10 -29.78 -11.01 -27.39
N ASP A 11 -30.62 -10.35 -28.22
CA ASP A 11 -30.10 -9.40 -29.24
C ASP A 11 -29.67 -8.10 -28.60
N SER A 12 -30.42 -7.60 -27.62
CA SER A 12 -30.03 -6.42 -26.84
C SER A 12 -28.75 -6.67 -26.04
N LEU A 13 -28.55 -7.86 -25.48
CA LEU A 13 -27.32 -8.25 -24.77
C LEU A 13 -26.12 -8.30 -25.71
N ARG A 14 -26.26 -8.92 -26.87
CA ARG A 14 -25.20 -8.98 -27.91
C ARG A 14 -24.81 -7.58 -28.39
N GLN A 15 -25.78 -6.72 -28.59
CA GLN A 15 -25.55 -5.33 -28.99
C GLN A 15 -24.82 -4.53 -27.89
N ALA A 16 -25.25 -4.70 -26.63
CA ALA A 16 -24.57 -4.08 -25.48
C ALA A 16 -23.10 -4.52 -25.39
N MET A 17 -22.82 -5.82 -25.56
CA MET A 17 -21.45 -6.34 -25.56
C MET A 17 -20.60 -5.79 -26.72
N ALA A 18 -21.17 -5.61 -27.91
CA ALA A 18 -20.48 -5.04 -29.05
C ALA A 18 -20.16 -3.56 -28.81
N LEU A 19 -21.10 -2.78 -28.29
CA LEU A 19 -20.92 -1.38 -27.92
C LEU A 19 -19.87 -1.21 -26.81
N HIS A 20 -19.89 -2.07 -25.81
CA HIS A 20 -18.93 -2.06 -24.70
C HIS A 20 -17.49 -2.28 -25.24
N ARG A 21 -17.27 -3.28 -26.11
CA ARG A 21 -15.97 -3.52 -26.76
C ARG A 21 -15.54 -2.36 -27.66
N ALA A 22 -16.47 -1.62 -28.25
CA ALA A 22 -16.21 -0.45 -29.06
C ALA A 22 -15.97 0.84 -28.26
N GLY A 23 -15.96 0.76 -26.90
CA GLY A 23 -15.79 1.91 -26.02
C GLY A 23 -17.01 2.85 -25.96
N ARG A 24 -18.15 2.46 -26.56
CA ARG A 24 -19.41 3.25 -26.54
C ARG A 24 -20.17 2.96 -25.26
N THR A 25 -19.58 3.37 -24.12
CA THR A 25 -19.98 2.97 -22.78
C THR A 25 -21.41 3.40 -22.41
N ALA A 26 -21.80 4.64 -22.75
CA ALA A 26 -23.14 5.15 -22.46
C ALA A 26 -24.25 4.40 -23.19
N GLU A 27 -24.01 4.00 -24.45
CA GLU A 27 -24.97 3.23 -25.21
C GLU A 27 -25.03 1.77 -24.75
N ALA A 28 -23.86 1.20 -24.42
CA ALA A 28 -23.79 -0.13 -23.83
C ALA A 28 -24.60 -0.22 -22.52
N ASP A 29 -24.48 0.79 -21.64
CA ASP A 29 -25.26 0.85 -20.39
C ASP A 29 -26.76 0.86 -20.63
N GLN A 30 -27.23 1.63 -21.62
CA GLN A 30 -28.66 1.67 -21.97
C GLN A 30 -29.19 0.30 -22.41
N HIS A 31 -28.42 -0.42 -23.22
CA HIS A 31 -28.79 -1.77 -23.67
C HIS A 31 -28.75 -2.79 -22.54
N TYR A 32 -27.71 -2.79 -21.67
CA TYR A 32 -27.69 -3.63 -20.47
C TYR A 32 -28.87 -3.31 -19.54
N ALA A 33 -29.18 -2.02 -19.35
CA ALA A 33 -30.34 -1.61 -18.54
C ALA A 33 -31.66 -2.06 -19.14
N ALA A 34 -31.79 -2.10 -20.48
CA ALA A 34 -32.98 -2.63 -21.14
C ALA A 34 -33.16 -4.13 -20.91
N VAL A 35 -32.08 -4.92 -21.00
CA VAL A 35 -32.10 -6.35 -20.65
C VAL A 35 -32.53 -6.54 -19.20
N LEU A 36 -31.96 -5.78 -18.26
CA LEU A 36 -32.28 -5.90 -16.83
C LEU A 36 -33.66 -5.36 -16.45
N ARG A 37 -34.28 -4.52 -17.28
CA ARG A 37 -35.71 -4.16 -17.12
C ARG A 37 -36.65 -5.32 -17.49
N ALA A 38 -36.28 -6.07 -18.52
CA ALA A 38 -37.04 -7.25 -18.93
C ALA A 38 -36.79 -8.45 -18.01
N GLU A 39 -35.55 -8.66 -17.60
CA GLU A 39 -35.11 -9.76 -16.74
C GLU A 39 -34.13 -9.21 -15.64
N PRO A 40 -34.70 -8.80 -14.50
CA PRO A 40 -33.92 -8.12 -13.43
C PRO A 40 -32.81 -8.96 -12.80
N ALA A 41 -32.89 -10.30 -12.91
CA ALA A 41 -31.91 -11.22 -12.37
C ALA A 41 -31.03 -11.89 -13.45
N HIS A 42 -30.99 -11.34 -14.68
CA HIS A 42 -30.18 -11.93 -15.77
C HIS A 42 -28.68 -11.86 -15.42
N PRO A 43 -27.99 -13.00 -15.10
CA PRO A 43 -26.68 -12.98 -14.45
C PRO A 43 -25.62 -12.30 -15.30
N GLN A 44 -25.57 -12.62 -16.61
CA GLN A 44 -24.56 -12.07 -17.51
C GLN A 44 -24.75 -10.55 -17.74
N ALA A 45 -26.01 -10.07 -17.84
CA ALA A 45 -26.25 -8.64 -17.98
C ALA A 45 -25.90 -7.87 -16.71
N LEU A 46 -26.20 -8.42 -15.53
CA LEU A 46 -25.78 -7.86 -14.24
C LEU A 46 -24.25 -7.78 -14.15
N ARG A 47 -23.54 -8.88 -14.50
CA ARG A 47 -22.08 -8.94 -14.45
C ARG A 47 -21.46 -7.92 -15.40
N LEU A 48 -21.82 -7.92 -16.68
CA LEU A 48 -21.23 -7.06 -17.68
C LEU A 48 -21.52 -5.56 -17.44
N ARG A 49 -22.74 -5.22 -16.99
CA ARG A 49 -23.06 -3.86 -16.59
C ARG A 49 -22.30 -3.45 -15.34
N GLY A 50 -22.07 -4.38 -14.40
CA GLY A 50 -21.25 -4.15 -13.22
C GLY A 50 -19.78 -3.86 -13.58
N ILE A 51 -19.21 -4.59 -14.54
CA ILE A 51 -17.88 -4.32 -15.08
C ILE A 51 -17.84 -2.92 -15.71
N LEU A 52 -18.79 -2.62 -16.60
CA LEU A 52 -18.89 -1.31 -17.25
C LEU A 52 -18.96 -0.15 -16.23
N ALA A 53 -19.75 -0.35 -15.15
CA ALA A 53 -19.86 0.63 -14.08
C ALA A 53 -18.53 0.86 -13.36
N ARG A 54 -17.74 -0.22 -13.10
CA ARG A 54 -16.37 -0.09 -12.56
C ARG A 54 -15.47 0.67 -13.50
N ASP A 55 -15.44 0.31 -14.77
CA ASP A 55 -14.57 0.89 -15.79
C ASP A 55 -14.88 2.37 -16.06
N THR A 56 -16.12 2.80 -15.76
CA THR A 56 -16.55 4.21 -15.83
C THR A 56 -16.49 4.92 -14.47
N GLY A 57 -15.90 4.31 -13.43
CA GLY A 57 -15.72 4.93 -12.11
C GLY A 57 -16.93 4.89 -11.19
N ASN A 58 -18.08 4.32 -11.61
CA ASN A 58 -19.25 4.19 -10.75
C ASN A 58 -19.17 2.92 -9.89
N LEU A 59 -18.33 2.97 -8.85
CA LEU A 59 -18.04 1.82 -8.01
C LEU A 59 -19.25 1.33 -7.21
N ASP A 60 -20.10 2.22 -6.72
CA ASP A 60 -21.33 1.85 -5.98
C ASP A 60 -22.29 1.03 -6.84
N LEU A 61 -22.51 1.47 -8.08
CA LEU A 61 -23.33 0.72 -9.03
C LEU A 61 -22.69 -0.62 -9.37
N SER A 62 -21.39 -0.65 -9.60
CA SER A 62 -20.62 -1.86 -9.87
C SER A 62 -20.80 -2.89 -8.76
N LEU A 63 -20.51 -2.52 -7.51
CA LEU A 63 -20.65 -3.39 -6.35
C LEU A 63 -22.08 -3.92 -6.19
N LYS A 64 -23.10 -3.07 -6.39
CA LYS A 64 -24.50 -3.47 -6.32
C LYS A 64 -24.87 -4.51 -7.39
N LEU A 65 -24.44 -4.29 -8.64
CA LEU A 65 -24.76 -5.17 -9.75
C LEU A 65 -24.03 -6.51 -9.66
N LEU A 66 -22.74 -6.49 -9.29
CA LEU A 66 -21.92 -7.70 -9.20
C LEU A 66 -22.32 -8.58 -8.02
N ARG A 67 -22.76 -8.00 -6.88
CA ARG A 67 -23.38 -8.79 -5.80
C ARG A 67 -24.61 -9.55 -6.31
N LYS A 68 -25.53 -8.83 -7.00
CA LYS A 68 -26.72 -9.46 -7.59
C LYS A 68 -26.37 -10.54 -8.63
N ALA A 69 -25.30 -10.31 -9.42
CA ALA A 69 -24.84 -11.31 -10.38
C ALA A 69 -24.34 -12.58 -9.68
N ALA A 70 -23.57 -12.42 -8.58
CA ALA A 70 -23.07 -13.54 -7.78
C ALA A 70 -24.21 -14.31 -7.08
N ASP A 71 -25.26 -13.62 -6.65
CA ASP A 71 -26.45 -14.23 -6.06
C ASP A 71 -27.31 -14.96 -7.12
N ALA A 72 -27.39 -14.40 -8.33
CA ALA A 72 -28.16 -14.98 -9.45
C ALA A 72 -27.48 -16.21 -10.09
N ALA A 73 -26.16 -16.32 -9.99
CA ALA A 73 -25.36 -17.42 -10.52
C ALA A 73 -24.37 -17.96 -9.48
N PRO A 74 -24.83 -18.59 -8.39
CA PRO A 74 -23.97 -18.96 -7.27
C PRO A 74 -22.92 -20.04 -7.60
N ALA A 75 -23.08 -20.78 -8.70
CA ALA A 75 -22.11 -21.78 -9.17
C ALA A 75 -21.04 -21.18 -10.11
N ASP A 76 -21.30 -20.00 -10.71
CA ASP A 76 -20.38 -19.34 -11.63
C ASP A 76 -19.29 -18.60 -10.81
N PRO A 77 -17.99 -18.85 -11.05
CA PRO A 77 -16.90 -18.14 -10.37
C PRO A 77 -16.74 -16.69 -10.81
N GLU A 78 -17.11 -16.38 -12.07
CA GLU A 78 -16.84 -15.07 -12.69
C GLU A 78 -17.44 -13.87 -11.95
N PRO A 79 -18.75 -13.88 -11.54
CA PRO A 79 -19.30 -12.74 -10.81
C PRO A 79 -18.59 -12.46 -9.49
N ALA A 80 -18.11 -13.50 -8.79
CA ALA A 80 -17.37 -13.35 -7.54
C ALA A 80 -15.97 -12.77 -7.80
N ALA A 81 -15.30 -13.18 -8.88
CA ALA A 81 -14.00 -12.62 -9.27
C ALA A 81 -14.12 -11.15 -9.70
N GLU A 82 -15.13 -10.79 -10.49
CA GLU A 82 -15.38 -9.40 -10.89
C GLU A 82 -15.80 -8.51 -9.70
N LEU A 83 -16.57 -9.06 -8.75
CA LEU A 83 -16.91 -8.36 -7.51
C LEU A 83 -15.64 -8.06 -6.68
N ALA A 84 -14.69 -9.02 -6.63
CA ALA A 84 -13.41 -8.82 -5.96
C ALA A 84 -12.62 -7.67 -6.59
N LEU A 85 -12.56 -7.58 -7.93
CA LEU A 85 -11.91 -6.47 -8.63
C LEU A 85 -12.57 -5.12 -8.33
N SER A 86 -13.90 -5.09 -8.21
CA SER A 86 -14.61 -3.87 -7.85
C SER A 86 -14.40 -3.48 -6.37
N TYR A 87 -14.24 -4.46 -5.47
CA TYR A 87 -13.83 -4.20 -4.10
C TYR A 87 -12.40 -3.66 -4.05
N LEU A 88 -11.47 -4.19 -4.87
CA LEU A 88 -10.11 -3.63 -4.97
C LEU A 88 -10.13 -2.17 -5.41
N ALA A 89 -10.89 -1.86 -6.47
CA ALA A 89 -11.03 -0.50 -6.97
C ALA A 89 -11.64 0.47 -5.92
N ALA A 90 -12.49 -0.06 -5.03
CA ALA A 90 -13.09 0.68 -3.93
C ALA A 90 -12.24 0.69 -2.63
N GLY A 91 -11.04 0.07 -2.63
CA GLY A 91 -10.17 -0.03 -1.45
C GLY A 91 -10.61 -1.02 -0.37
N TYR A 92 -11.62 -1.85 -0.62
CA TYR A 92 -12.14 -2.84 0.34
C TYR A 92 -11.35 -4.17 0.25
N LEU A 93 -10.10 -4.17 0.70
CA LEU A 93 -9.15 -5.26 0.48
C LEU A 93 -9.60 -6.61 1.06
N GLN A 94 -10.20 -6.62 2.28
CA GLN A 94 -10.69 -7.84 2.93
C GLN A 94 -11.87 -8.45 2.17
N LEU A 95 -12.79 -7.61 1.68
CA LEU A 95 -13.92 -8.07 0.88
C LEU A 95 -13.48 -8.58 -0.49
N ALA A 96 -12.45 -7.95 -1.09
CA ALA A 96 -11.83 -8.41 -2.32
C ALA A 96 -11.22 -9.80 -2.14
N GLU A 97 -10.42 -10.02 -1.08
CA GLU A 97 -9.82 -11.30 -0.77
C GLU A 97 -10.87 -12.39 -0.55
N SER A 98 -11.90 -12.11 0.26
CA SER A 98 -13.00 -13.04 0.49
C SER A 98 -13.71 -13.43 -0.81
N SER A 99 -13.90 -12.45 -1.72
CA SER A 99 -14.57 -12.66 -3.00
C SER A 99 -13.72 -13.48 -3.98
N PHE A 100 -12.40 -13.25 -4.04
CA PHE A 100 -11.48 -14.11 -4.81
C PHE A 100 -11.47 -15.55 -4.29
N ARG A 101 -11.41 -15.74 -2.96
CA ARG A 101 -11.48 -17.07 -2.37
C ARG A 101 -12.80 -17.78 -2.68
N LYS A 102 -13.93 -17.06 -2.73
CA LYS A 102 -15.22 -17.60 -3.17
C LYS A 102 -15.20 -18.02 -4.63
N ALA A 103 -14.56 -17.24 -5.51
CA ALA A 103 -14.38 -17.61 -6.91
C ALA A 103 -13.54 -18.89 -7.04
N LEU A 104 -12.40 -18.96 -6.31
CA LEU A 104 -11.50 -20.12 -6.32
C LEU A 104 -12.10 -21.37 -5.68
N ALA A 105 -13.02 -21.24 -4.74
CA ALA A 105 -13.77 -22.37 -4.20
C ALA A 105 -14.70 -23.03 -5.26
N ARG A 106 -15.06 -22.31 -6.32
CA ARG A 106 -15.88 -22.80 -7.43
C ARG A 106 -15.03 -23.26 -8.62
N ASP A 107 -13.96 -22.53 -8.89
CA ASP A 107 -12.97 -22.87 -9.92
C ASP A 107 -11.56 -22.65 -9.37
N ALA A 108 -10.97 -23.70 -8.79
CA ALA A 108 -9.62 -23.68 -8.24
C ALA A 108 -8.51 -23.45 -9.30
N GLY A 109 -8.87 -23.56 -10.59
CA GLY A 109 -8.00 -23.34 -11.74
C GLY A 109 -8.13 -21.95 -12.36
N SER A 110 -8.93 -21.06 -11.81
CA SER A 110 -9.09 -19.69 -12.33
C SER A 110 -7.79 -18.91 -12.19
N ARG A 111 -6.99 -18.88 -13.29
CA ARG A 111 -5.70 -18.15 -13.34
C ARG A 111 -5.87 -16.68 -12.97
N LYS A 112 -6.90 -16.03 -13.53
CA LYS A 112 -7.22 -14.62 -13.25
C LYS A 112 -7.47 -14.40 -11.75
N ALA A 113 -8.26 -15.25 -11.10
CA ALA A 113 -8.55 -15.11 -9.67
C ALA A 113 -7.30 -15.39 -8.81
N LEU A 114 -6.49 -16.39 -9.17
CA LEU A 114 -5.23 -16.71 -8.49
C LEU A 114 -4.21 -15.56 -8.61
N ALA A 115 -3.98 -15.03 -9.82
CA ALA A 115 -3.04 -13.95 -10.05
C ALA A 115 -3.42 -12.67 -9.26
N ASN A 116 -4.69 -12.26 -9.34
CA ASN A 116 -5.16 -11.10 -8.61
C ASN A 116 -5.16 -11.31 -7.08
N LEU A 117 -5.51 -12.51 -6.61
CA LEU A 117 -5.40 -12.84 -5.18
C LEU A 117 -3.95 -12.82 -4.74
N GLY A 118 -3.01 -13.34 -5.54
CA GLY A 118 -1.58 -13.29 -5.26
C GLY A 118 -1.09 -11.86 -5.09
N ALA A 119 -1.40 -10.97 -6.03
CA ALA A 119 -1.04 -9.55 -5.96
C ALA A 119 -1.66 -8.85 -4.73
N LEU A 120 -2.93 -9.12 -4.42
CA LEU A 120 -3.60 -8.60 -3.23
C LEU A 120 -2.93 -9.08 -1.94
N LEU A 121 -2.60 -10.36 -1.84
CA LEU A 121 -1.94 -10.96 -0.68
C LEU A 121 -0.54 -10.37 -0.47
N GLN A 122 0.22 -10.13 -1.54
CA GLN A 122 1.50 -9.42 -1.49
C GLN A 122 1.31 -8.01 -0.91
N HIS A 123 0.36 -7.25 -1.46
CA HIS A 123 0.06 -5.90 -0.97
C HIS A 123 -0.32 -5.88 0.52
N ARG A 124 -1.01 -6.91 1.01
CA ARG A 124 -1.38 -7.08 2.41
C ARG A 124 -0.26 -7.66 3.30
N GLY A 125 0.88 -8.01 2.72
CA GLY A 125 2.02 -8.60 3.43
C GLY A 125 1.90 -10.10 3.72
N HIS A 126 0.91 -10.79 3.14
CA HIS A 126 0.76 -12.24 3.21
C HIS A 126 1.65 -12.92 2.17
N VAL A 127 2.96 -12.68 2.27
CA VAL A 127 3.96 -12.96 1.23
C VAL A 127 3.97 -14.44 0.83
N GLN A 128 3.92 -15.39 1.79
CA GLN A 128 3.95 -16.82 1.44
C GLN A 128 2.69 -17.24 0.66
N ALA A 129 1.51 -16.80 1.08
CA ALA A 129 0.27 -17.10 0.38
C ALA A 129 0.23 -16.49 -1.04
N SER A 130 0.86 -15.33 -1.23
CA SER A 130 1.06 -14.73 -2.56
C SER A 130 1.93 -15.62 -3.45
N ILE A 131 3.08 -16.09 -2.94
CA ILE A 131 3.98 -17.03 -3.66
C ILE A 131 3.20 -18.28 -4.08
N ASP A 132 2.41 -18.85 -3.19
CA ASP A 132 1.62 -20.06 -3.47
C ASP A 132 0.59 -19.82 -4.60
N CYS A 133 -0.08 -18.67 -4.59
CA CYS A 133 -1.00 -18.28 -5.67
C CYS A 133 -0.28 -18.14 -7.01
N HIS A 134 0.84 -17.42 -7.06
CA HIS A 134 1.60 -17.21 -8.30
C HIS A 134 2.18 -18.52 -8.84
N ARG A 135 2.72 -19.39 -7.97
CA ARG A 135 3.19 -20.72 -8.37
C ARG A 135 2.06 -21.56 -8.96
N ARG A 136 0.88 -21.48 -8.36
CA ARG A 136 -0.28 -22.20 -8.88
C ARG A 136 -0.71 -21.72 -10.27
N VAL A 137 -0.59 -20.43 -10.57
CA VAL A 137 -0.80 -19.93 -11.95
C VAL A 137 0.25 -20.50 -12.89
N LEU A 138 1.52 -20.51 -12.52
CA LEU A 138 2.61 -21.03 -13.35
C LEU A 138 2.56 -22.55 -13.54
N GLU A 139 1.95 -23.31 -12.64
CA GLU A 139 1.63 -24.74 -12.86
C GLU A 139 0.56 -24.92 -13.96
N LEU A 140 -0.38 -23.98 -14.09
CA LEU A 140 -1.45 -23.99 -15.09
C LEU A 140 -1.02 -23.39 -16.43
N ASP A 141 -0.14 -22.40 -16.38
CA ASP A 141 0.41 -21.68 -17.53
C ASP A 141 1.87 -21.31 -17.25
N PRO A 142 2.82 -22.19 -17.60
CA PRO A 142 4.23 -21.95 -17.35
C PRO A 142 4.83 -20.74 -18.11
N ASP A 143 4.16 -20.28 -19.15
CA ASP A 143 4.61 -19.20 -20.02
C ASP A 143 4.02 -17.84 -19.64
N ASP A 144 3.26 -17.74 -18.53
CA ASP A 144 2.71 -16.48 -18.03
C ASP A 144 3.84 -15.59 -17.46
N LEU A 145 4.38 -14.72 -18.33
CA LEU A 145 5.50 -13.85 -17.97
C LEU A 145 5.13 -12.79 -16.93
N GLU A 146 3.88 -12.30 -16.93
CA GLU A 146 3.42 -11.32 -15.95
C GLU A 146 3.41 -11.91 -14.53
N VAL A 147 2.85 -13.10 -14.38
CA VAL A 147 2.81 -13.77 -13.08
C VAL A 147 4.21 -14.20 -12.64
N ARG A 148 5.10 -14.55 -13.56
CA ARG A 148 6.50 -14.85 -13.22
C ARG A 148 7.24 -13.62 -12.71
N CYS A 149 7.02 -12.44 -13.30
CA CYS A 149 7.52 -11.17 -12.79
C CYS A 149 6.99 -10.87 -11.37
N ASN A 150 5.69 -11.08 -11.15
CA ASN A 150 5.06 -10.88 -9.85
C ASN A 150 5.61 -11.87 -8.79
N LEU A 151 5.84 -13.12 -9.17
CA LEU A 151 6.49 -14.11 -8.30
C LEU A 151 7.90 -13.68 -7.92
N ALA A 152 8.71 -13.23 -8.90
CA ALA A 152 10.08 -12.80 -8.62
C ALA A 152 10.13 -11.63 -7.63
N THR A 153 9.27 -10.62 -7.80
CA THR A 153 9.20 -9.49 -6.86
C THR A 153 8.74 -9.93 -5.46
N THR A 154 7.76 -10.85 -5.38
CA THR A 154 7.28 -11.39 -4.11
C THR A 154 8.35 -12.23 -3.40
N LEU A 155 9.16 -12.97 -4.15
CA LEU A 155 10.29 -13.75 -3.59
C LEU A 155 11.38 -12.83 -2.99
N VAL A 156 11.65 -11.67 -3.60
CA VAL A 156 12.56 -10.66 -2.99
C VAL A 156 12.01 -10.18 -1.65
N GLU A 157 10.71 -9.89 -1.58
CA GLU A 157 10.06 -9.50 -0.31
C GLU A 157 10.14 -10.59 0.76
N ALA A 158 10.10 -11.87 0.34
CA ALA A 158 10.28 -13.02 1.21
C ALA A 158 11.74 -13.24 1.67
N GLY A 159 12.69 -12.45 1.17
CA GLY A 159 14.12 -12.67 1.39
C GLY A 159 14.71 -13.87 0.60
N ARG A 160 13.99 -14.34 -0.44
CA ARG A 160 14.34 -15.49 -1.28
C ARG A 160 14.93 -15.02 -2.62
N GLY A 161 15.97 -14.18 -2.54
CA GLY A 161 16.54 -13.51 -3.70
C GLY A 161 17.10 -14.45 -4.77
N ASP A 162 17.75 -15.53 -4.39
CA ASP A 162 18.28 -16.52 -5.34
C ASP A 162 17.17 -17.19 -6.16
N GLU A 163 16.03 -17.47 -5.54
CA GLU A 163 14.87 -18.01 -6.24
C GLU A 163 14.25 -16.96 -7.17
N ALA A 164 14.21 -15.70 -6.76
CA ALA A 164 13.73 -14.61 -7.61
C ALA A 164 14.57 -14.45 -8.88
N LEU A 165 15.90 -14.53 -8.74
CA LEU A 165 16.81 -14.51 -9.90
C LEU A 165 16.62 -15.72 -10.79
N ALA A 166 16.47 -16.94 -10.22
CA ALA A 166 16.22 -18.14 -10.99
C ALA A 166 14.92 -18.07 -11.81
N GLU A 167 13.85 -17.51 -11.26
CA GLU A 167 12.59 -17.27 -12.00
C GLU A 167 12.78 -16.29 -13.17
N CYS A 168 13.53 -15.20 -12.97
CA CYS A 168 13.86 -14.25 -14.05
C CYS A 168 14.74 -14.91 -15.12
N ASP A 169 15.76 -15.68 -14.72
CA ASP A 169 16.69 -16.32 -15.65
C ASP A 169 15.97 -17.39 -16.51
N ALA A 170 15.06 -18.16 -15.88
CA ALA A 170 14.24 -19.14 -16.61
C ALA A 170 13.34 -18.47 -17.65
N ALA A 171 12.74 -17.32 -17.32
CA ALA A 171 11.92 -16.57 -18.27
C ALA A 171 12.76 -15.96 -19.41
N LEU A 172 13.91 -15.39 -19.08
CA LEU A 172 14.82 -14.78 -20.07
C LEU A 172 15.46 -15.82 -20.99
N ALA A 173 15.59 -17.08 -20.57
CA ALA A 173 16.04 -18.16 -21.46
C ALA A 173 15.10 -18.37 -22.66
N GLY A 174 13.79 -18.18 -22.48
CA GLY A 174 12.80 -18.25 -23.54
C GLY A 174 12.62 -16.93 -24.31
N ALA A 175 12.93 -15.79 -23.67
CA ALA A 175 12.73 -14.45 -24.23
C ALA A 175 13.87 -13.49 -23.81
N PRO A 176 15.11 -13.67 -24.33
CA PRO A 176 16.32 -13.00 -23.81
C PRO A 176 16.29 -11.47 -23.88
N GLY A 177 15.55 -10.90 -24.82
CA GLY A 177 15.45 -9.45 -25.01
C GLY A 177 14.13 -8.84 -24.54
N HIS A 178 13.32 -9.59 -23.79
CA HIS A 178 12.00 -9.09 -23.39
C HIS A 178 12.13 -7.95 -22.36
N PRO A 179 11.69 -6.71 -22.68
CA PRO A 179 11.97 -5.53 -21.85
C PRO A 179 11.45 -5.67 -20.43
N GLY A 180 10.22 -6.17 -20.25
CA GLY A 180 9.61 -6.34 -18.94
C GLY A 180 10.38 -7.34 -18.06
N LEU A 181 10.93 -8.42 -18.63
CA LEU A 181 11.75 -9.38 -17.89
C LEU A 181 13.12 -8.80 -17.50
N LEU A 182 13.74 -8.03 -18.41
CA LEU A 182 14.99 -7.32 -18.10
C LEU A 182 14.77 -6.29 -16.99
N ALA A 183 13.68 -5.51 -17.07
CA ALA A 183 13.30 -4.55 -16.04
C ALA A 183 13.04 -5.26 -14.68
N THR A 184 12.31 -6.37 -14.68
CA THR A 184 12.04 -7.15 -13.45
C THR A 184 13.32 -7.71 -12.85
N ARG A 185 14.20 -8.31 -13.66
CA ARG A 185 15.49 -8.81 -13.18
C ARG A 185 16.35 -7.69 -12.62
N GLY A 186 16.38 -6.54 -13.30
CA GLY A 186 17.04 -5.32 -12.80
C GLY A 186 16.46 -4.86 -11.45
N ALA A 187 15.14 -4.84 -11.29
CA ALA A 187 14.47 -4.49 -10.04
C ALA A 187 14.78 -5.49 -8.91
N VAL A 188 14.83 -6.79 -9.21
CA VAL A 188 15.26 -7.84 -8.26
C VAL A 188 16.69 -7.57 -7.78
N LEU A 189 17.62 -7.31 -8.68
CA LEU A 189 19.02 -7.00 -8.35
C LEU A 189 19.13 -5.70 -7.53
N VAL A 190 18.34 -4.67 -7.83
CA VAL A 190 18.23 -3.46 -7.00
C VAL A 190 17.77 -3.82 -5.59
N GLY A 191 16.75 -4.67 -5.45
CA GLY A 191 16.25 -5.14 -4.16
C GLY A 191 17.29 -5.94 -3.36
N LEU A 192 18.18 -6.64 -4.04
CA LEU A 192 19.31 -7.40 -3.44
C LEU A 192 20.56 -6.55 -3.18
N GLY A 193 20.58 -5.29 -3.66
CA GLY A 193 21.72 -4.39 -3.51
C GLY A 193 22.82 -4.57 -4.56
N ASP A 194 22.61 -5.41 -5.58
CA ASP A 194 23.56 -5.55 -6.70
C ASP A 194 23.27 -4.51 -7.80
N TYR A 195 23.58 -3.27 -7.48
CA TYR A 195 23.32 -2.12 -8.35
C TYR A 195 24.16 -2.16 -9.64
N ALA A 196 25.36 -2.74 -9.55
CA ALA A 196 26.27 -2.85 -10.69
C ALA A 196 25.74 -3.79 -11.77
N ALA A 197 25.14 -4.92 -11.37
CA ALA A 197 24.48 -5.82 -12.28
C ALA A 197 23.11 -5.34 -12.74
N ALA A 198 22.40 -4.55 -11.91
CA ALA A 198 21.07 -4.03 -12.21
C ALA A 198 21.07 -2.97 -13.33
N ALA A 199 22.00 -2.01 -13.27
CA ALA A 199 21.99 -0.85 -14.16
C ALA A 199 21.99 -1.22 -15.65
N PRO A 200 22.88 -2.08 -16.18
CA PRO A 200 22.88 -2.43 -17.60
C PRO A 200 21.62 -3.16 -18.06
N LEU A 201 20.97 -3.94 -17.20
CA LEU A 201 19.70 -4.62 -17.51
C LEU A 201 18.55 -3.63 -17.63
N LEU A 202 18.50 -2.65 -16.73
CA LEU A 202 17.50 -1.59 -16.75
C LEU A 202 17.69 -0.68 -17.99
N GLU A 203 18.92 -0.39 -18.37
CA GLU A 203 19.23 0.34 -19.60
C GLU A 203 18.77 -0.43 -20.84
N ALA A 204 19.09 -1.73 -20.93
CA ALA A 204 18.62 -2.58 -22.01
C ALA A 204 17.09 -2.68 -22.08
N ALA A 205 16.41 -2.72 -20.95
CA ALA A 205 14.95 -2.69 -20.90
C ALA A 205 14.39 -1.39 -21.49
N LEU A 206 15.05 -0.26 -21.23
CA LEU A 206 14.65 1.07 -21.68
C LEU A 206 14.93 1.35 -23.17
N GLU A 207 15.72 0.51 -23.86
CA GLU A 207 15.91 0.59 -25.33
C GLU A 207 14.60 0.37 -26.10
N ALA A 208 13.66 -0.41 -25.53
CA ALA A 208 12.34 -0.65 -26.14
C ALA A 208 11.37 0.53 -25.98
N GLY A 209 11.68 1.46 -25.10
CA GLY A 209 10.89 2.64 -24.78
C GLY A 209 10.97 3.02 -23.31
N PRO A 210 10.55 4.24 -22.96
CA PRO A 210 10.62 4.71 -21.59
C PRO A 210 9.56 4.01 -20.72
N ASP A 211 9.99 3.51 -19.57
CA ASP A 211 9.19 2.94 -18.50
C ASP A 211 9.56 3.63 -17.18
N ASP A 212 8.60 4.22 -16.50
CA ASP A 212 8.87 5.05 -15.32
C ASP A 212 9.41 4.21 -14.14
N MET A 213 8.97 2.95 -13.97
CA MET A 213 9.46 2.08 -12.90
C MET A 213 10.90 1.60 -13.18
N ALA A 214 11.22 1.26 -14.43
CA ALA A 214 12.59 0.93 -14.82
C ALA A 214 13.53 2.14 -14.63
N LEU A 215 13.08 3.34 -14.98
CA LEU A 215 13.82 4.60 -14.77
C LEU A 215 14.04 4.92 -13.29
N ILE A 216 13.05 4.68 -12.41
CA ILE A 216 13.18 4.85 -10.96
C ILE A 216 14.23 3.87 -10.41
N ASN A 217 14.16 2.61 -10.79
CA ASN A 217 15.12 1.60 -10.35
C ASN A 217 16.54 1.89 -10.88
N LEU A 218 16.66 2.36 -12.12
CA LEU A 218 17.94 2.82 -12.68
C LEU A 218 18.48 4.03 -11.91
N GLY A 219 17.63 5.01 -11.58
CA GLY A 219 17.98 6.16 -10.76
C GLY A 219 18.53 5.73 -9.40
N LEU A 220 17.87 4.78 -8.73
CA LEU A 220 18.34 4.24 -7.45
C LEU A 220 19.68 3.50 -7.62
N ALA A 221 19.81 2.64 -8.63
CA ALA A 221 21.06 1.92 -8.89
C ALA A 221 22.22 2.89 -9.13
N ARG A 222 22.03 3.91 -10.01
CA ARG A 222 23.03 4.94 -10.31
C ARG A 222 23.41 5.78 -9.08
N GLN A 223 22.42 6.13 -8.24
CA GLN A 223 22.65 6.83 -6.97
C GLN A 223 23.57 6.00 -6.05
N GLN A 224 23.28 4.73 -5.87
CA GLN A 224 24.06 3.83 -5.01
C GLN A 224 25.47 3.56 -5.55
N LEU A 225 25.67 3.67 -6.86
CA LEU A 225 26.97 3.62 -7.52
C LEU A 225 27.74 4.97 -7.48
N GLY A 226 27.18 5.98 -6.81
CA GLY A 226 27.82 7.32 -6.72
C GLY A 226 27.66 8.16 -8.00
N GLN A 227 26.85 7.75 -8.95
CA GLN A 227 26.64 8.40 -10.26
C GLN A 227 25.42 9.35 -10.18
N ALA A 228 25.51 10.35 -9.29
CA ALA A 228 24.39 11.24 -8.97
C ALA A 228 23.82 12.00 -10.17
N GLY A 229 24.66 12.41 -11.11
CA GLY A 229 24.21 13.09 -12.36
C GLY A 229 23.34 12.22 -13.23
N GLU A 230 23.75 10.96 -13.43
CA GLU A 230 22.99 9.97 -14.24
C GLU A 230 21.70 9.57 -13.53
N ALA A 231 21.74 9.44 -12.20
CA ALA A 231 20.55 9.17 -11.37
C ALA A 231 19.51 10.30 -11.50
N ILE A 232 19.93 11.57 -11.45
CA ILE A 232 19.05 12.74 -11.66
C ILE A 232 18.44 12.67 -13.07
N THR A 233 19.22 12.40 -14.11
CA THR A 233 18.74 12.32 -15.51
C THR A 233 17.69 11.22 -15.67
N ALA A 234 17.90 10.05 -15.07
CA ALA A 234 16.92 8.95 -15.09
C ALA A 234 15.61 9.36 -14.41
N LEU A 235 15.68 9.96 -13.22
CA LEU A 235 14.49 10.39 -12.48
C LEU A 235 13.78 11.60 -13.13
N GLU A 236 14.50 12.56 -13.72
CA GLU A 236 13.89 13.63 -14.53
C GLU A 236 13.12 13.06 -15.72
N THR A 237 13.64 11.99 -16.33
CA THR A 237 12.96 11.28 -17.40
C THR A 237 11.72 10.54 -16.87
N ALA A 238 11.81 9.86 -15.73
CA ALA A 238 10.68 9.18 -15.09
C ALA A 238 9.52 10.16 -14.81
N VAL A 239 9.81 11.33 -14.23
CA VAL A 239 8.80 12.38 -13.96
C VAL A 239 8.19 12.93 -15.25
N ARG A 240 8.96 13.01 -16.35
CA ARG A 240 8.44 13.45 -17.64
C ARG A 240 7.54 12.40 -18.31
N VAL A 241 7.89 11.11 -18.19
CA VAL A 241 7.11 9.98 -18.72
C VAL A 241 5.79 9.82 -17.96
N ASN A 242 5.87 9.88 -16.64
CA ASN A 242 4.70 9.79 -15.77
C ASN A 242 4.75 10.90 -14.71
N PRO A 243 4.17 12.07 -14.98
CA PRO A 243 4.16 13.21 -14.04
C PRO A 243 3.41 12.93 -12.74
N ASP A 244 2.55 11.92 -12.70
CA ASP A 244 1.75 11.55 -11.54
C ASP A 244 2.38 10.40 -10.72
N ASN A 245 3.61 9.98 -11.07
CA ASN A 245 4.36 9.02 -10.26
C ASN A 245 4.98 9.72 -9.04
N ALA A 246 4.34 9.55 -7.88
CA ALA A 246 4.78 10.14 -6.61
C ALA A 246 6.19 9.68 -6.21
N ARG A 247 6.55 8.42 -6.50
CA ARG A 247 7.87 7.87 -6.17
C ARG A 247 8.97 8.57 -6.97
N ALA A 248 8.77 8.75 -8.28
CA ALA A 248 9.72 9.46 -9.13
C ALA A 248 9.91 10.91 -8.67
N ALA A 249 8.81 11.62 -8.37
CA ALA A 249 8.86 13.00 -7.89
C ALA A 249 9.58 13.11 -6.53
N ALA A 250 9.31 12.20 -5.59
CA ALA A 250 9.94 12.19 -4.27
C ALA A 250 11.44 11.87 -4.35
N ASP A 251 11.81 10.83 -5.10
CA ASP A 251 13.20 10.40 -5.25
C ASP A 251 14.02 11.49 -5.99
N LEU A 252 13.47 12.14 -7.02
CA LEU A 252 14.10 13.27 -7.69
C LEU A 252 14.26 14.47 -6.75
N THR A 253 13.22 14.80 -5.96
CA THR A 253 13.27 15.90 -4.98
C THR A 253 14.40 15.67 -3.98
N THR A 254 14.51 14.49 -3.40
CA THR A 254 15.56 14.17 -2.43
C THR A 254 16.95 14.18 -3.05
N LEU A 255 17.11 13.66 -4.26
CA LEU A 255 18.41 13.60 -4.93
C LEU A 255 18.90 14.98 -5.38
N LEU A 256 18.00 15.83 -5.88
CA LEU A 256 18.33 17.24 -6.20
C LEU A 256 18.73 18.02 -4.94
N SER A 257 18.03 17.81 -3.80
CA SER A 257 18.35 18.43 -2.54
C SER A 257 19.75 18.01 -2.04
N ALA A 258 20.04 16.71 -2.07
CA ALA A 258 21.35 16.16 -1.73
C ALA A 258 22.48 16.74 -2.61
N ALA A 259 22.20 16.99 -3.88
CA ALA A 259 23.12 17.63 -4.82
C ALA A 259 23.28 19.15 -4.63
N GLY A 260 22.67 19.74 -3.60
CA GLY A 260 22.70 21.18 -3.35
C GLY A 260 21.79 22.01 -4.25
N ARG A 261 20.90 21.36 -5.02
CA ARG A 261 19.95 22.01 -5.92
C ARG A 261 18.55 22.12 -5.28
N SER A 262 18.52 22.59 -4.00
CA SER A 262 17.30 22.57 -3.16
C SER A 262 16.13 23.37 -3.77
N GLU A 263 16.38 24.49 -4.45
CA GLU A 263 15.33 25.24 -5.15
C GLU A 263 14.76 24.47 -6.36
N ALA A 264 15.57 23.68 -7.05
CA ALA A 264 15.07 22.80 -8.11
C ALA A 264 14.23 21.65 -7.51
N ALA A 265 14.68 21.09 -6.39
CA ALA A 265 13.94 20.07 -5.64
C ALA A 265 12.55 20.58 -5.20
N LEU A 266 12.48 21.80 -4.68
CA LEU A 266 11.21 22.43 -4.29
C LEU A 266 10.28 22.64 -5.48
N ARG A 267 10.79 23.04 -6.65
CA ARG A 267 9.96 23.18 -7.85
C ARG A 267 9.33 21.84 -8.28
N ILE A 268 10.07 20.72 -8.16
CA ILE A 268 9.53 19.39 -8.48
C ILE A 268 8.42 19.02 -7.49
N SER A 269 8.69 19.12 -6.19
CA SER A 269 7.69 18.77 -5.16
C SER A 269 6.47 19.70 -5.20
N ASP A 270 6.64 21.01 -5.38
CA ASP A 270 5.55 21.98 -5.46
C ASP A 270 4.67 21.72 -6.70
N GLY A 271 5.27 21.47 -7.87
CA GLY A 271 4.53 21.17 -9.09
C GLY A 271 3.74 19.86 -8.99
N PHE A 272 4.25 18.86 -8.27
CA PHE A 272 3.52 17.63 -7.99
C PHE A 272 2.37 17.88 -7.00
N LEU A 273 2.64 18.54 -5.88
CA LEU A 273 1.66 18.77 -4.81
C LEU A 273 0.54 19.74 -5.21
N GLN A 274 0.73 20.58 -6.22
CA GLN A 274 -0.37 21.35 -6.82
C GLN A 274 -1.45 20.45 -7.43
N ARG A 275 -1.08 19.30 -7.98
CA ARG A 275 -2.02 18.31 -8.54
C ARG A 275 -2.48 17.29 -7.50
N HIS A 276 -1.62 16.95 -6.54
CA HIS A 276 -1.84 15.92 -5.53
C HIS A 276 -1.47 16.44 -4.12
N PRO A 277 -2.26 17.34 -3.52
CA PRO A 277 -1.88 18.09 -2.31
C PRO A 277 -1.55 17.24 -1.08
N GLY A 278 -2.12 16.03 -1.00
CA GLY A 278 -1.93 15.13 0.14
C GLY A 278 -0.90 14.01 -0.10
N GLU A 279 -0.09 14.07 -1.17
CA GLU A 279 0.80 12.95 -1.49
C GLU A 279 2.00 12.85 -0.52
N ARG A 280 2.03 11.77 0.26
CA ARG A 280 2.89 11.61 1.45
C ARG A 280 4.38 11.51 1.13
N LEU A 281 4.74 10.73 0.10
CA LEU A 281 6.15 10.61 -0.30
C LEU A 281 6.73 11.98 -0.68
N VAL A 282 5.94 12.76 -1.42
CA VAL A 282 6.37 14.07 -1.89
C VAL A 282 6.36 15.10 -0.75
N LEU A 283 5.39 15.03 0.18
CA LEU A 283 5.39 15.85 1.39
C LEU A 283 6.63 15.58 2.26
N ALA A 284 6.99 14.30 2.46
CA ALA A 284 8.18 13.92 3.21
C ALA A 284 9.48 14.45 2.56
N SER A 285 9.61 14.27 1.24
CA SER A 285 10.79 14.76 0.49
C SER A 285 10.85 16.28 0.44
N ARG A 286 9.71 16.97 0.33
CA ARG A 286 9.62 18.44 0.40
C ARG A 286 10.10 18.96 1.77
N GLY A 287 9.73 18.29 2.86
CA GLY A 287 10.21 18.64 4.19
C GLY A 287 11.75 18.61 4.31
N VAL A 288 12.40 17.62 3.70
CA VAL A 288 13.86 17.56 3.61
C VAL A 288 14.40 18.71 2.75
N ALA A 289 13.83 18.93 1.57
CA ALA A 289 14.28 19.97 0.64
C ALA A 289 14.14 21.40 1.23
N LEU A 290 13.08 21.67 1.99
CA LEU A 290 12.90 22.96 2.70
C LEU A 290 14.01 23.21 3.74
N ARG A 291 14.35 22.19 4.53
CA ARG A 291 15.47 22.33 5.50
C ARG A 291 16.80 22.56 4.79
N ASP A 292 17.09 21.80 3.74
CA ASP A 292 18.32 21.93 2.95
C ASP A 292 18.41 23.27 2.21
N ALA A 293 17.27 23.92 1.93
CA ALA A 293 17.17 25.27 1.38
C ALA A 293 17.31 26.37 2.45
N GLY A 294 17.42 26.01 3.74
CA GLY A 294 17.43 26.97 4.84
C GLY A 294 16.07 27.57 5.20
N ARG A 295 14.96 27.02 4.65
CA ARG A 295 13.58 27.47 4.88
C ARG A 295 12.99 26.76 6.12
N ALA A 296 13.64 26.94 7.28
CA ALA A 296 13.35 26.19 8.51
C ALA A 296 11.92 26.37 9.02
N ASP A 297 11.35 27.59 8.93
CA ASP A 297 9.99 27.86 9.40
C ASP A 297 8.95 27.15 8.54
N GLU A 298 9.15 27.09 7.23
CA GLU A 298 8.25 26.37 6.32
C GLU A 298 8.39 24.84 6.49
N ALA A 299 9.61 24.37 6.73
CA ALA A 299 9.83 22.96 7.05
C ALA A 299 9.13 22.57 8.35
N ARG A 300 9.20 23.43 9.39
CA ARG A 300 8.50 23.22 10.66
C ARG A 300 6.99 23.30 10.49
N ALA A 301 6.49 24.26 9.71
CA ALA A 301 5.05 24.34 9.42
C ALA A 301 4.50 23.08 8.72
N LEU A 302 5.33 22.42 7.86
CA LEU A 302 4.94 21.18 7.18
C LEU A 302 5.11 19.93 8.05
N VAL A 303 6.16 19.90 8.90
CA VAL A 303 6.51 18.75 9.75
C VAL A 303 6.65 19.27 11.18
N ASP A 304 5.52 19.65 11.78
CA ASP A 304 5.47 20.09 13.18
C ASP A 304 5.44 18.86 14.09
N LEU A 305 6.64 18.46 14.55
CA LEU A 305 6.76 17.30 15.42
C LEU A 305 6.11 17.52 16.80
N GLU A 306 5.98 18.78 17.27
CA GLU A 306 5.41 19.08 18.58
C GLU A 306 3.88 19.05 18.58
N GLN A 307 3.25 19.56 17.53
CA GLN A 307 1.80 19.68 17.47
C GLN A 307 1.12 18.55 16.73
N LEU A 308 1.76 17.98 15.69
CA LEU A 308 1.16 16.93 14.85
C LEU A 308 1.52 15.50 15.29
N VAL A 309 2.44 15.32 16.25
CA VAL A 309 2.65 14.03 16.90
C VAL A 309 1.87 14.02 18.21
N MET A 310 0.70 13.43 18.17
CA MET A 310 -0.26 13.44 19.28
C MET A 310 -0.04 12.23 20.17
N ILE A 311 0.07 12.50 21.47
CA ILE A 311 0.31 11.50 22.51
C ILE A 311 -0.87 11.50 23.46
N GLY A 312 -1.42 10.31 23.74
CA GLY A 312 -2.52 10.13 24.69
C GLY A 312 -2.42 8.82 25.42
N GLU A 313 -3.20 8.70 26.48
CA GLU A 313 -3.45 7.44 27.16
C GLU A 313 -4.72 6.81 26.58
N PHE A 314 -4.62 5.54 26.18
CA PHE A 314 -5.72 4.83 25.55
C PHE A 314 -6.82 4.55 26.61
N PRO A 315 -8.07 4.88 26.35
CA PRO A 315 -9.16 4.61 27.29
C PRO A 315 -9.33 3.11 27.49
N VAL A 316 -9.87 2.71 28.65
CA VAL A 316 -10.21 1.31 28.90
C VAL A 316 -11.29 0.88 27.90
N PRO A 317 -11.02 -0.08 27.00
CA PRO A 317 -12.00 -0.51 26.02
C PRO A 317 -13.23 -1.14 26.68
N ARG A 318 -14.38 -0.97 26.04
CA ARG A 318 -15.64 -1.51 26.56
C ARG A 318 -15.54 -3.05 26.72
N GLY A 319 -15.97 -3.55 27.90
CA GLY A 319 -15.94 -4.98 28.21
C GLY A 319 -14.68 -5.44 28.94
N PHE A 320 -13.77 -4.51 29.27
CA PHE A 320 -12.56 -4.79 30.05
C PHE A 320 -12.59 -4.03 31.38
N THR A 321 -11.91 -4.59 32.39
CA THR A 321 -11.92 -4.02 33.75
C THR A 321 -10.86 -2.95 33.97
N SER A 322 -9.79 -3.00 33.18
CA SER A 322 -8.66 -2.06 33.19
C SER A 322 -7.85 -2.15 31.91
N ILE A 323 -6.96 -1.17 31.67
CA ILE A 323 -5.96 -1.24 30.60
C ILE A 323 -5.03 -2.45 30.78
N ALA A 324 -4.69 -2.82 32.00
CA ALA A 324 -3.85 -3.99 32.27
C ALA A 324 -4.56 -5.31 31.87
N ASP A 325 -5.86 -5.47 32.16
CA ASP A 325 -6.66 -6.62 31.71
C ASP A 325 -6.74 -6.67 30.19
N PHE A 326 -7.02 -5.55 29.56
CA PHE A 326 -7.05 -5.43 28.10
C PHE A 326 -5.71 -5.81 27.47
N ASN A 327 -4.61 -5.21 27.95
CA ASN A 327 -3.27 -5.44 27.44
C ASN A 327 -2.83 -6.89 27.59
N ALA A 328 -3.12 -7.53 28.71
CA ALA A 328 -2.78 -8.94 28.94
C ALA A 328 -3.46 -9.85 27.90
N ARG A 329 -4.73 -9.61 27.58
CA ARG A 329 -5.47 -10.39 26.57
C ARG A 329 -5.00 -10.08 25.16
N LEU A 330 -4.70 -8.81 24.86
CA LEU A 330 -4.20 -8.41 23.56
C LEU A 330 -2.79 -9.00 23.31
N ALA A 331 -1.90 -8.95 24.29
CA ALA A 331 -0.57 -9.56 24.20
C ALA A 331 -0.65 -11.08 23.98
N ALA A 332 -1.53 -11.78 24.70
CA ALA A 332 -1.74 -13.21 24.53
C ALA A 332 -2.23 -13.54 23.09
N LEU A 333 -3.15 -12.73 22.57
CA LEU A 333 -3.65 -12.87 21.20
C LEU A 333 -2.53 -12.68 20.18
N LEU A 334 -1.72 -11.61 20.30
CA LEU A 334 -0.64 -11.31 19.36
C LEU A 334 0.44 -12.40 19.35
N ARG A 335 0.80 -12.95 20.52
CA ARG A 335 1.77 -14.05 20.63
C ARG A 335 1.26 -15.36 20.02
N ALA A 336 -0.05 -15.57 20.01
CA ALA A 336 -0.69 -16.77 19.43
C ALA A 336 -1.11 -16.61 17.99
N ASP A 337 -0.91 -15.44 17.37
CA ASP A 337 -1.37 -15.18 16.00
C ASP A 337 -0.57 -16.04 14.99
N PRO A 338 -1.26 -16.82 14.12
CA PRO A 338 -0.58 -17.73 13.20
C PRO A 338 0.23 -17.00 12.11
N SER A 339 -0.02 -15.72 11.89
CA SER A 339 0.75 -14.88 10.95
C SER A 339 1.99 -14.23 11.57
N LEU A 340 2.24 -14.46 12.87
CA LEU A 340 3.39 -13.91 13.57
C LEU A 340 4.68 -14.59 13.08
N LEU A 341 5.47 -13.89 12.32
CA LEU A 341 6.71 -14.37 11.72
C LEU A 341 7.85 -13.38 11.96
N PRO A 342 9.14 -13.85 11.90
CA PRO A 342 10.26 -12.93 11.84
C PRO A 342 10.06 -11.93 10.70
N SER A 343 10.26 -10.65 11.00
CA SER A 343 10.02 -9.59 10.01
C SER A 343 10.93 -9.76 8.80
N PRO A 344 10.38 -9.76 7.58
CA PRO A 344 11.18 -9.85 6.36
C PRO A 344 12.07 -8.61 6.20
N LEU A 345 13.17 -8.77 5.47
CA LEU A 345 14.15 -7.69 5.22
C LEU A 345 13.54 -6.47 4.52
N SER A 346 12.44 -6.66 3.77
CA SER A 346 11.67 -5.58 3.14
C SER A 346 10.89 -4.70 4.12
N LYS A 347 10.66 -5.16 5.35
CA LYS A 347 10.01 -4.37 6.42
C LYS A 347 11.04 -3.58 7.22
N ALA A 348 10.57 -2.56 7.94
CA ALA A 348 11.43 -1.74 8.79
C ALA A 348 11.94 -2.47 10.04
N THR A 349 11.21 -3.45 10.57
CA THR A 349 11.52 -4.17 11.79
C THR A 349 12.78 -5.04 11.67
N ARG A 350 13.67 -4.96 12.65
CA ARG A 350 14.89 -5.75 12.80
C ARG A 350 14.95 -6.34 14.21
N GLY A 351 15.35 -7.60 14.31
CA GLY A 351 15.44 -8.29 15.61
C GLY A 351 14.08 -8.44 16.30
N GLY A 352 13.02 -8.63 15.54
CA GLY A 352 11.67 -8.76 16.04
C GLY A 352 10.77 -9.60 15.15
N MET A 353 9.56 -9.81 15.63
CA MET A 353 8.48 -10.51 14.91
C MET A 353 7.34 -9.54 14.62
N GLN A 354 6.62 -9.80 13.54
CA GLN A 354 5.47 -9.00 13.14
C GLN A 354 4.36 -9.92 12.64
N THR A 355 3.11 -9.60 12.99
CA THR A 355 1.95 -10.27 12.41
C THR A 355 1.69 -9.77 10.98
N GLY A 356 0.92 -10.51 10.22
CA GLY A 356 0.19 -9.97 9.08
C GLY A 356 -0.83 -8.92 9.53
N GLU A 357 -1.62 -8.44 8.59
CA GLU A 357 -2.73 -7.55 8.90
C GLU A 357 -3.78 -8.31 9.71
N LEU A 358 -4.08 -7.80 10.92
CA LEU A 358 -5.06 -8.38 11.83
C LEU A 358 -6.48 -7.99 11.40
N ASP A 359 -7.39 -8.96 11.42
CA ASP A 359 -8.81 -8.71 11.19
C ASP A 359 -9.50 -8.33 12.53
N PRO A 360 -9.98 -7.08 12.66
CA PRO A 360 -10.66 -6.64 13.89
C PRO A 360 -11.93 -7.45 14.24
N ASP A 361 -12.55 -8.08 13.26
CA ASP A 361 -13.77 -8.87 13.47
C ASP A 361 -13.48 -10.34 13.86
N SER A 362 -12.20 -10.76 13.81
CA SER A 362 -11.79 -12.11 14.20
C SER A 362 -11.78 -12.35 15.70
N SER A 363 -11.79 -11.30 16.52
CA SER A 363 -11.69 -11.41 17.98
C SER A 363 -12.39 -10.25 18.70
N PRO A 364 -13.11 -10.53 19.82
CA PRO A 364 -13.67 -9.45 20.65
C PRO A 364 -12.64 -8.44 21.17
N VAL A 365 -11.38 -8.87 21.38
CA VAL A 365 -10.28 -8.00 21.82
C VAL A 365 -9.89 -7.02 20.72
N LEU A 366 -9.72 -7.51 19.50
CA LEU A 366 -9.39 -6.67 18.34
C LEU A 366 -10.56 -5.75 17.97
N GLY A 367 -11.80 -6.24 18.06
CA GLY A 367 -12.99 -5.40 17.86
C GLY A 367 -13.06 -4.24 18.88
N ALA A 368 -12.81 -4.52 20.15
CA ALA A 368 -12.76 -3.50 21.20
C ALA A 368 -11.62 -2.49 20.99
N PHE A 369 -10.45 -2.95 20.53
CA PHE A 369 -9.34 -2.08 20.13
C PHE A 369 -9.76 -1.14 19.00
N ARG A 370 -10.28 -1.68 17.90
CA ARG A 370 -10.76 -0.90 16.75
C ARG A 370 -11.77 0.17 17.14
N ASP A 371 -12.79 -0.22 17.93
CA ASP A 371 -13.90 0.67 18.27
C ASP A 371 -13.42 1.82 19.17
N THR A 372 -12.55 1.52 20.13
CA THR A 372 -11.93 2.53 21.00
C THR A 372 -11.00 3.44 20.21
N LEU A 373 -10.14 2.88 19.36
CA LEU A 373 -9.24 3.64 18.50
C LEU A 373 -10.01 4.59 17.56
N ASN A 374 -11.11 4.14 16.97
CA ASN A 374 -11.97 4.98 16.15
C ASN A 374 -12.55 6.18 16.93
N GLY A 375 -12.86 6.00 18.21
CA GLY A 375 -13.28 7.09 19.10
C GLY A 375 -12.17 8.13 19.30
N GLU A 376 -10.96 7.66 19.61
CA GLU A 376 -9.78 8.52 19.80
C GLU A 376 -9.40 9.26 18.51
N LEU A 377 -9.41 8.60 17.35
CA LEU A 377 -9.13 9.23 16.08
C LEU A 377 -10.11 10.38 15.76
N ARG A 378 -11.42 10.22 16.03
CA ARG A 378 -12.39 11.30 15.86
C ARG A 378 -12.10 12.50 16.76
N THR A 379 -11.69 12.22 18.00
CA THR A 379 -11.31 13.26 18.98
C THR A 379 -10.07 14.03 18.51
N ILE A 380 -9.06 13.31 18.04
CA ILE A 380 -7.81 13.84 17.51
C ILE A 380 -8.09 14.73 16.28
N MET A 381 -8.87 14.24 15.32
CA MET A 381 -9.20 15.01 14.12
C MET A 381 -9.99 16.30 14.43
N ALA A 382 -10.92 16.20 15.38
CA ALA A 382 -11.64 17.38 15.84
C ALA A 382 -10.72 18.40 16.54
N ALA A 383 -9.68 17.95 17.25
CA ALA A 383 -8.68 18.82 17.83
C ALA A 383 -7.81 19.50 16.77
N MET A 384 -7.30 18.76 15.78
CA MET A 384 -6.52 19.32 14.67
C MET A 384 -7.26 20.45 13.93
N LYS A 385 -8.54 20.28 13.67
CA LYS A 385 -9.37 21.33 13.05
C LYS A 385 -9.44 22.61 13.88
N ARG A 386 -9.59 22.46 15.20
CA ARG A 386 -9.71 23.61 16.13
C ARG A 386 -8.37 24.34 16.32
N GLU A 387 -7.26 23.63 16.23
CA GLU A 387 -5.90 24.15 16.50
C GLU A 387 -5.24 24.81 15.29
N GLY A 388 -5.98 25.04 14.21
CA GLY A 388 -5.49 25.83 13.08
C GLY A 388 -4.87 25.02 11.94
N PHE A 389 -5.01 23.68 11.94
CA PHE A 389 -4.51 22.82 10.87
C PHE A 389 -5.49 22.61 9.71
N ALA A 390 -6.56 23.40 9.62
CA ALA A 390 -7.58 23.23 8.56
C ALA A 390 -6.99 23.27 7.13
N ASP A 391 -6.01 24.14 6.90
CA ASP A 391 -5.32 24.28 5.60
C ASP A 391 -4.03 23.45 5.50
N HIS A 392 -3.68 22.70 6.55
CA HIS A 392 -2.48 21.87 6.53
C HIS A 392 -2.67 20.63 5.65
N PRO A 393 -1.64 20.15 4.92
CA PRO A 393 -1.73 18.95 4.08
C PRO A 393 -2.26 17.69 4.78
N VAL A 394 -2.16 17.60 6.10
CA VAL A 394 -2.75 16.51 6.90
C VAL A 394 -4.26 16.44 6.72
N MET A 395 -4.93 17.56 6.44
CA MET A 395 -6.37 17.62 6.24
C MET A 395 -6.80 17.39 4.77
N ALA A 396 -5.86 17.27 3.82
CA ALA A 396 -6.17 17.02 2.41
C ALA A 396 -6.90 15.67 2.19
N TRP A 397 -6.79 14.75 3.14
CA TRP A 397 -7.42 13.43 3.13
C TRP A 397 -8.47 13.27 4.24
N GLU A 398 -8.95 14.37 4.79
CA GLU A 398 -9.99 14.31 5.80
C GLU A 398 -11.23 13.59 5.28
N SER A 399 -11.67 12.59 6.01
CA SER A 399 -12.86 11.81 5.71
C SER A 399 -13.56 11.44 7.01
N ASP A 400 -14.89 11.42 7.01
CA ASP A 400 -15.68 10.88 8.12
C ASP A 400 -15.67 9.33 8.13
N ARG A 401 -15.17 8.72 7.05
CA ARG A 401 -15.06 7.27 6.88
C ARG A 401 -13.64 6.89 6.55
N TRP A 402 -13.14 5.89 7.25
CA TRP A 402 -11.83 5.28 7.03
C TRP A 402 -11.86 3.80 7.35
N THR A 403 -10.86 3.08 6.88
CA THR A 403 -10.55 1.73 7.31
C THR A 403 -9.24 1.72 8.10
N LEU A 404 -9.08 0.76 9.00
CA LEU A 404 -7.86 0.58 9.77
C LEU A 404 -7.12 -0.65 9.24
N ARG A 405 -5.82 -0.50 8.98
CA ARG A 405 -4.90 -1.62 8.85
C ARG A 405 -4.15 -1.75 10.17
N ILE A 406 -4.17 -2.94 10.77
CA ILE A 406 -3.66 -3.16 12.14
C ILE A 406 -2.70 -4.35 12.09
N TRP A 407 -1.55 -4.24 12.77
CA TRP A 407 -0.62 -5.36 12.94
C TRP A 407 0.11 -5.28 14.27
N GLY A 408 0.49 -6.45 14.80
CA GLY A 408 1.30 -6.56 16.02
C GLY A 408 2.79 -6.54 15.70
N THR A 409 3.59 -5.93 16.57
CA THR A 409 5.05 -5.95 16.52
C THR A 409 5.59 -6.36 17.88
N LEU A 410 6.41 -7.41 17.91
CA LEU A 410 7.05 -7.96 19.09
C LEU A 410 8.57 -7.80 18.92
N LEU A 411 9.20 -6.99 19.75
CA LEU A 411 10.64 -6.73 19.71
C LEU A 411 11.32 -7.38 20.92
N ALA A 412 12.37 -8.15 20.66
CA ALA A 412 13.31 -8.63 21.67
C ALA A 412 14.37 -7.56 21.99
N PRO A 413 15.18 -7.73 23.04
CA PRO A 413 16.33 -6.87 23.28
C PRO A 413 17.22 -6.71 22.04
N GLY A 414 17.61 -5.49 21.71
CA GLY A 414 18.29 -5.12 20.46
C GLY A 414 17.36 -4.91 19.26
N GLY A 415 16.10 -5.35 19.37
CA GLY A 415 15.10 -5.15 18.32
C GLY A 415 14.76 -3.69 18.12
N HIS A 416 14.57 -3.29 16.87
CA HIS A 416 14.31 -1.90 16.48
C HIS A 416 13.59 -1.82 15.14
N GLN A 417 13.23 -0.61 14.75
CA GLN A 417 12.72 -0.34 13.39
C GLN A 417 13.61 0.71 12.72
N LEU A 418 13.95 0.45 11.45
CA LEU A 418 14.69 1.42 10.62
C LEU A 418 13.80 2.63 10.30
N PRO A 419 14.40 3.80 9.99
CA PRO A 419 13.63 4.96 9.57
C PRO A 419 12.76 4.65 8.34
N HIS A 420 11.46 4.93 8.45
CA HIS A 420 10.47 4.68 7.42
C HIS A 420 9.27 5.63 7.54
N LEU A 421 8.35 5.55 6.59
CA LEU A 421 7.06 6.24 6.58
C LEU A 421 6.01 5.30 5.94
N HIS A 422 4.73 5.69 6.03
CA HIS A 422 3.61 4.89 5.52
C HIS A 422 2.91 5.63 4.36
N PRO A 423 3.36 5.44 3.11
CA PRO A 423 2.95 6.30 2.00
C PRO A 423 1.47 6.14 1.59
N LEU A 424 0.84 5.05 1.96
CA LEU A 424 -0.56 4.76 1.60
C LEU A 424 -1.56 5.24 2.66
N ALA A 425 -1.10 5.48 3.88
CA ALA A 425 -1.96 5.89 4.97
C ALA A 425 -2.13 7.41 5.03
N TRP A 426 -3.18 7.87 5.65
CA TRP A 426 -3.40 9.27 6.03
C TRP A 426 -2.71 9.59 7.35
N LEU A 427 -3.10 8.86 8.40
CA LEU A 427 -2.44 8.88 9.71
C LEU A 427 -1.87 7.50 9.99
N SER A 428 -0.82 7.46 10.79
CA SER A 428 -0.27 6.22 11.34
C SER A 428 -0.17 6.35 12.85
N GLY A 429 -0.07 5.24 13.53
CA GLY A 429 0.11 5.29 14.97
C GLY A 429 0.57 3.98 15.57
N VAL A 430 0.89 4.06 16.85
CA VAL A 430 1.31 2.92 17.67
C VAL A 430 0.62 2.97 19.02
N TYR A 431 0.15 1.81 19.46
CA TYR A 431 -0.33 1.54 20.78
C TYR A 431 0.61 0.58 21.50
N TYR A 432 1.06 0.93 22.71
CA TYR A 432 1.98 0.10 23.47
C TYR A 432 1.21 -0.83 24.41
N VAL A 433 1.38 -2.14 24.18
CA VAL A 433 0.69 -3.20 24.93
C VAL A 433 1.51 -3.63 26.13
N GLU A 434 2.75 -4.07 25.90
CA GLU A 434 3.71 -4.44 26.94
C GLU A 434 5.04 -3.73 26.69
N VAL A 435 5.65 -3.25 27.76
CA VAL A 435 6.94 -2.54 27.70
C VAL A 435 7.77 -2.98 28.90
N PRO A 436 9.03 -3.39 28.73
CA PRO A 436 9.91 -3.69 29.83
C PRO A 436 10.04 -2.54 30.82
N ALA A 437 10.05 -2.84 32.11
CA ALA A 437 10.11 -1.80 33.15
C ALA A 437 11.42 -0.99 33.08
N GLY A 438 11.31 0.32 33.30
CA GLY A 438 12.45 1.23 33.37
C GLY A 438 13.15 1.48 32.04
N MET A 439 12.45 1.34 30.91
CA MET A 439 13.04 1.61 29.58
C MET A 439 13.43 3.09 29.37
N GLY A 440 12.69 4.03 29.94
CA GLY A 440 12.97 5.47 29.68
C GLY A 440 12.92 5.76 28.17
N ASP A 441 14.01 6.33 27.67
CA ASP A 441 14.18 6.60 26.22
C ASP A 441 14.73 5.39 25.42
N ASP A 442 15.12 4.30 26.08
CA ASP A 442 15.49 3.07 25.41
C ASP A 442 14.26 2.53 24.64
N GLY A 443 14.43 2.16 23.38
CA GLY A 443 13.33 1.73 22.55
C GLY A 443 12.29 2.81 22.24
N ALA A 444 12.63 4.09 22.41
CA ALA A 444 11.75 5.21 22.09
C ALA A 444 11.36 5.20 20.60
N LEU A 445 10.18 5.73 20.32
CA LEU A 445 9.78 6.14 18.99
C LEU A 445 10.42 7.48 18.69
N GLU A 446 11.28 7.53 17.69
CA GLU A 446 11.97 8.74 17.27
C GLU A 446 11.46 9.20 15.91
N PHE A 447 11.11 10.47 15.81
CA PHE A 447 10.67 11.15 14.59
C PHE A 447 11.79 12.02 14.01
N GLY A 448 11.68 12.30 12.70
CA GLY A 448 12.48 13.29 11.99
C GLY A 448 13.68 12.74 11.23
N GLU A 449 14.23 11.60 11.61
CA GLU A 449 15.37 10.97 10.95
C GLU A 449 14.93 10.28 9.66
N PRO A 450 15.38 10.72 8.47
CA PRO A 450 15.12 10.02 7.23
C PRO A 450 15.98 8.74 7.11
N PRO A 451 15.61 7.77 6.25
CA PRO A 451 16.44 6.59 6.03
C PRO A 451 17.77 6.96 5.34
N PRO A 452 18.84 6.16 5.52
CA PRO A 452 20.18 6.47 4.98
C PRO A 452 20.24 6.72 3.46
N ARG A 453 19.29 6.20 2.71
CA ARG A 453 19.15 6.46 1.26
C ARG A 453 18.72 7.87 0.92
N VAL A 454 18.15 8.60 1.88
CA VAL A 454 17.71 9.99 1.76
C VAL A 454 18.81 10.86 2.40
N THR A 455 19.70 11.37 1.59
CA THR A 455 20.78 12.23 2.07
C THR A 455 20.24 13.64 2.30
N ALA A 456 20.05 14.01 3.57
CA ALA A 456 19.78 15.38 3.98
C ALA A 456 21.12 16.10 4.24
N ARG A 457 21.21 17.37 3.86
CA ARG A 457 22.37 18.23 4.11
C ARG A 457 22.24 18.99 5.44
N ALA A 458 21.03 19.33 5.80
CA ALA A 458 20.71 19.94 7.08
C ALA A 458 20.40 18.87 8.13
N GLU A 459 20.79 19.15 9.39
CA GLU A 459 20.42 18.28 10.52
C GLU A 459 18.90 18.22 10.68
N PRO A 460 18.31 17.01 10.79
CA PRO A 460 16.87 16.87 11.01
C PRO A 460 16.51 17.28 12.46
N GLU A 461 15.38 17.97 12.60
CA GLU A 461 14.72 18.08 13.90
C GLU A 461 14.25 16.72 14.36
N ARG A 462 14.54 16.35 15.62
CA ARG A 462 14.18 15.03 16.16
C ARG A 462 13.31 15.19 17.40
N ARG A 463 12.29 14.33 17.51
CA ARG A 463 11.48 14.17 18.71
C ARG A 463 11.45 12.72 19.13
N ARG A 464 11.68 12.45 20.44
CA ARG A 464 11.62 11.10 21.01
C ARG A 464 10.44 10.98 21.95
N ILE A 465 9.78 9.83 21.86
CA ILE A 465 8.63 9.48 22.72
C ILE A 465 8.90 8.12 23.34
N GLY A 466 9.08 8.10 24.66
CA GLY A 466 9.29 6.87 25.41
C GLY A 466 8.07 5.96 25.35
N ALA A 467 8.31 4.66 25.27
CA ALA A 467 7.24 3.66 25.31
C ALA A 467 6.68 3.49 26.73
N SER A 468 5.35 3.36 26.87
CA SER A 468 4.66 3.07 28.11
C SER A 468 3.40 2.26 27.84
N PRO A 469 3.10 1.20 28.62
CA PRO A 469 1.87 0.43 28.40
C PRO A 469 0.63 1.33 28.49
N GLY A 470 -0.28 1.20 27.54
CA GLY A 470 -1.48 2.03 27.43
C GLY A 470 -1.30 3.33 26.64
N ARG A 471 -0.07 3.71 26.30
CA ARG A 471 0.20 4.93 25.51
C ARG A 471 -0.19 4.73 24.06
N LEU A 472 -0.90 5.71 23.52
CA LEU A 472 -1.25 5.86 22.12
C LEU A 472 -0.44 7.03 21.53
N VAL A 473 0.17 6.82 20.38
CA VAL A 473 0.82 7.88 19.58
C VAL A 473 0.22 7.87 18.19
N VAL A 474 -0.26 9.01 17.71
CA VAL A 474 -0.84 9.19 16.36
C VAL A 474 -0.11 10.33 15.66
N PHE A 475 0.20 10.17 14.39
CA PHE A 475 0.98 11.13 13.62
C PHE A 475 0.66 11.07 12.12
N PRO A 476 0.93 12.13 11.35
CA PRO A 476 0.85 12.09 9.89
C PRO A 476 1.75 11.01 9.30
N SER A 477 1.23 10.22 8.40
CA SER A 477 1.90 9.01 7.90
C SER A 477 3.19 9.28 7.11
N TRP A 478 3.41 10.51 6.63
CA TRP A 478 4.65 10.92 5.95
C TRP A 478 5.77 11.39 6.87
N PHE A 479 5.56 11.41 8.20
CA PHE A 479 6.63 11.72 9.14
C PHE A 479 7.60 10.55 9.20
N TRP A 480 8.88 10.82 8.90
CA TRP A 480 9.94 9.85 9.10
C TRP A 480 9.97 9.47 10.56
N HIS A 481 9.92 8.17 10.84
CA HIS A 481 9.98 7.66 12.21
C HIS A 481 10.69 6.32 12.25
N ARG A 482 11.26 6.02 13.43
CA ARG A 482 11.92 4.76 13.74
C ARG A 482 11.70 4.36 15.20
N THR A 483 11.91 3.09 15.52
CA THR A 483 12.04 2.63 16.89
C THR A 483 13.51 2.47 17.21
N LEU A 484 13.99 3.09 18.27
CA LEU A 484 15.35 2.90 18.75
C LEU A 484 15.52 1.50 19.36
N PRO A 485 16.72 0.87 19.26
CA PRO A 485 16.98 -0.38 19.96
C PRO A 485 16.93 -0.18 21.47
N PHE A 486 16.62 -1.26 22.21
CA PHE A 486 16.67 -1.27 23.67
C PHE A 486 17.46 -2.48 24.18
N ALA A 487 18.09 -2.34 25.35
CA ALA A 487 18.93 -3.38 25.92
C ALA A 487 18.26 -4.13 27.10
N ARG A 488 17.14 -3.62 27.63
CA ARG A 488 16.43 -4.18 28.78
C ARG A 488 15.92 -5.58 28.50
N PRO A 489 16.06 -6.54 29.46
CA PRO A 489 15.43 -7.86 29.35
C PRO A 489 13.91 -7.74 29.27
N GLY A 490 13.30 -8.60 28.47
CA GLY A 490 11.87 -8.64 28.24
C GLY A 490 11.50 -8.29 26.80
N GLU A 491 10.24 -8.44 26.49
CA GLU A 491 9.69 -8.21 25.17
C GLU A 491 8.90 -6.89 25.15
N ARG A 492 9.06 -6.10 24.09
CA ARG A 492 8.23 -4.93 23.84
C ARG A 492 7.17 -5.28 22.81
N ILE A 493 5.91 -5.23 23.21
CA ILE A 493 4.78 -5.49 22.33
C ILE A 493 4.04 -4.20 22.04
N SER A 494 3.81 -3.96 20.77
CA SER A 494 3.00 -2.84 20.30
C SER A 494 2.06 -3.27 19.19
N VAL A 495 0.95 -2.55 19.05
CA VAL A 495 0.06 -2.61 17.90
C VAL A 495 0.26 -1.35 17.09
N ALA A 496 0.74 -1.51 15.88
CA ALA A 496 0.82 -0.43 14.92
C ALA A 496 -0.44 -0.43 14.04
N PHE A 497 -0.81 0.74 13.56
CA PHE A 497 -1.98 0.89 12.70
C PHE A 497 -1.81 2.02 11.70
N ASP A 498 -2.49 1.86 10.58
CA ASP A 498 -2.65 2.86 9.53
C ASP A 498 -4.13 3.22 9.38
N VAL A 499 -4.41 4.51 9.27
CA VAL A 499 -5.74 5.04 8.96
C VAL A 499 -5.80 5.29 7.46
N MET A 500 -6.59 4.48 6.77
CA MET A 500 -6.78 4.56 5.33
C MET A 500 -8.07 5.31 5.05
N PRO A 501 -8.03 6.52 4.43
CA PRO A 501 -9.26 7.23 4.08
C PRO A 501 -10.08 6.36 3.13
N ALA A 502 -11.37 6.24 3.41
CA ALA A 502 -12.30 5.63 2.48
C ALA A 502 -12.66 6.66 1.40
N PRO A 503 -12.71 6.25 0.13
CA PRO A 503 -13.12 7.12 -0.96
C PRO A 503 -14.58 7.57 -0.83
#